data_7d240d57e7337b9d339341ae7042f5c2
#
_entry.id   7d240d57e7337b9d339341ae7042f5c2
#
_cell.length_a   1.000
_cell.length_b   1.000
_cell.length_c   1.000
_cell.angle_alpha   90.00
_cell.angle_beta   90.00
_cell.angle_gamma   90.00
#
_symmetry.space_group_name_H-M   'P 1'
#
loop_
_entity.id
_entity.type
_entity.pdbx_description
1 polymer ?
#
loop_
_entity_poly.entity_id
_entity_poly.type
_entity_poly.pdbx_seq_one_letter_code
_entity_poly.pdbx_strand_id
1 'polypeptide(L)'
;MAIEIAEQENAEMLIVQLAALLHDVDDAKLSPETYETKKNAVGFMKNNGVDDKAIASVCKIIDEVSFAGMDSVVPSTIEGKCVQDSDRLDAIGAIGIARAFAYGGSKGRKIYDPEIKHMTNMNKADYQQNHNFTSINHFYEKLLLLKDMINTETAKKMAEHRQAVMEEYLVDFLAEWEGEK
;
A
#
# COMPACT_ATOMS: atom_id res chain seq x y z
N MET A 1 -7.58 -7.67 8.11
CA MET A 1 -6.49 -6.80 8.63
C MET A 1 -7.03 -5.46 9.16
N ALA A 2 -7.63 -4.57 8.34
CA ALA A 2 -8.09 -3.26 8.85
C ALA A 2 -8.99 -3.36 10.09
N ILE A 3 -9.96 -4.28 10.09
CA ILE A 3 -10.85 -4.55 11.23
C ILE A 3 -10.06 -5.01 12.46
N GLU A 4 -9.16 -5.95 12.31
CA GLU A 4 -8.34 -6.48 13.41
C GLU A 4 -7.44 -5.40 14.02
N ILE A 5 -6.83 -4.56 13.20
CA ILE A 5 -6.05 -3.41 13.68
C ILE A 5 -6.98 -2.43 14.41
N ALA A 6 -8.11 -2.08 13.81
CA ALA A 6 -9.07 -1.14 14.38
C ALA A 6 -9.61 -1.57 15.75
N GLU A 7 -9.89 -2.86 15.94
CA GLU A 7 -10.32 -3.43 17.23
C GLU A 7 -9.26 -3.25 18.30
N GLN A 8 -7.98 -3.48 17.99
CA GLN A 8 -6.88 -3.34 18.94
C GLN A 8 -6.55 -1.88 19.25
N GLU A 9 -6.71 -1.00 18.27
CA GLU A 9 -6.40 0.43 18.39
C GLU A 9 -7.63 1.27 18.85
N ASN A 10 -8.78 0.63 19.13
CA ASN A 10 -10.04 1.27 19.55
C ASN A 10 -10.54 2.33 18.55
N ALA A 11 -10.37 2.09 17.26
CA ALA A 11 -10.84 2.96 16.18
C ALA A 11 -12.33 2.78 15.88
N GLU A 12 -12.97 3.78 15.30
CA GLU A 12 -14.38 3.70 14.90
C GLU A 12 -14.57 2.72 13.74
N MET A 13 -15.16 1.58 14.03
CA MET A 13 -15.23 0.43 13.12
C MET A 13 -15.90 0.74 11.79
N LEU A 14 -17.02 1.47 11.79
CA LEU A 14 -17.74 1.81 10.56
C LEU A 14 -16.88 2.64 9.61
N ILE A 15 -16.17 3.64 10.16
CA ILE A 15 -15.29 4.51 9.35
C ILE A 15 -14.15 3.70 8.75
N VAL A 16 -13.50 2.82 9.54
CA VAL A 16 -12.42 1.95 9.05
C VAL A 16 -12.91 1.01 7.96
N GLN A 17 -14.06 0.35 8.15
CA GLN A 17 -14.62 -0.57 7.15
C GLN A 17 -14.93 0.15 5.84
N LEU A 18 -15.63 1.27 5.90
CA LEU A 18 -15.97 2.05 4.70
C LEU A 18 -14.72 2.56 3.99
N ALA A 19 -13.78 3.14 4.72
CA ALA A 19 -12.54 3.64 4.13
C ALA A 19 -11.71 2.51 3.50
N ALA A 20 -11.54 1.38 4.19
CA ALA A 20 -10.79 0.24 3.67
C ALA A 20 -11.42 -0.37 2.41
N LEU A 21 -12.75 -0.40 2.29
CA LEU A 21 -13.45 -0.91 1.11
C LEU A 21 -13.46 0.07 -0.05
N LEU A 22 -13.42 1.37 0.22
CA LEU A 22 -13.68 2.40 -0.79
C LEU A 22 -12.43 3.19 -1.22
N HIS A 23 -11.26 2.99 -0.58
CA HIS A 23 -10.09 3.84 -0.83
C HIS A 23 -9.57 3.80 -2.28
N ASP A 24 -9.72 2.69 -2.98
CA ASP A 24 -9.26 2.51 -4.36
C ASP A 24 -10.36 2.64 -5.42
N VAL A 25 -11.64 2.81 -5.01
CA VAL A 25 -12.79 2.82 -5.96
C VAL A 25 -12.69 4.00 -6.94
N ASP A 26 -12.16 5.11 -6.48
CA ASP A 26 -11.93 6.33 -7.27
C ASP A 26 -10.42 6.61 -7.46
N ASP A 27 -9.56 5.55 -7.55
CA ASP A 27 -8.12 5.73 -7.79
C ASP A 27 -7.86 6.39 -9.16
N ALA A 28 -6.90 7.33 -9.20
CA ALA A 28 -6.59 8.11 -10.38
C ALA A 28 -6.19 7.29 -11.62
N LYS A 29 -5.67 6.06 -11.44
CA LYS A 29 -5.28 5.16 -12.54
C LYS A 29 -6.46 4.34 -13.07
N LEU A 30 -7.48 4.11 -12.24
CA LEU A 30 -8.63 3.26 -12.56
C LEU A 30 -9.86 4.10 -12.92
N SER A 31 -10.08 5.23 -12.26
CA SER A 31 -11.25 6.08 -12.37
C SER A 31 -10.88 7.58 -12.35
N PRO A 32 -10.06 8.06 -13.31
CA PRO A 32 -9.53 9.42 -13.30
C PRO A 32 -10.62 10.50 -13.31
N GLU A 33 -11.79 10.20 -13.90
CA GLU A 33 -12.92 11.13 -13.98
C GLU A 33 -13.67 11.32 -12.64
N THR A 34 -13.48 10.42 -11.68
CA THR A 34 -14.13 10.49 -10.36
C THR A 34 -13.14 10.72 -9.22
N TYR A 35 -11.84 10.66 -9.48
CA TYR A 35 -10.76 10.78 -8.49
C TYR A 35 -10.91 12.01 -7.59
N GLU A 36 -11.01 13.21 -8.17
CA GLU A 36 -11.10 14.46 -7.42
C GLU A 36 -12.38 14.56 -6.57
N THR A 37 -13.48 14.02 -7.08
CA THR A 37 -14.79 14.15 -6.44
C THR A 37 -15.16 12.96 -5.56
N LYS A 38 -14.43 11.86 -5.66
CA LYS A 38 -14.76 10.57 -5.00
C LYS A 38 -16.21 10.15 -5.24
N LYS A 39 -16.68 10.41 -6.46
CA LYS A 39 -18.10 10.27 -6.82
C LYS A 39 -18.66 8.87 -6.56
N ASN A 40 -17.88 7.83 -6.85
CA ASN A 40 -18.33 6.45 -6.66
C ASN A 40 -18.39 6.11 -5.16
N ALA A 41 -17.37 6.41 -4.38
CA ALA A 41 -17.34 6.20 -2.94
C ALA A 41 -18.46 6.98 -2.22
N VAL A 42 -18.59 8.28 -2.52
CA VAL A 42 -19.64 9.15 -1.95
C VAL A 42 -21.04 8.65 -2.36
N GLY A 43 -21.22 8.30 -3.62
CA GLY A 43 -22.50 7.77 -4.14
C GLY A 43 -22.91 6.48 -3.43
N PHE A 44 -21.97 5.56 -3.27
CA PHE A 44 -22.20 4.32 -2.52
C PHE A 44 -22.64 4.61 -1.08
N MET A 45 -21.92 5.44 -0.35
CA MET A 45 -22.21 5.76 1.05
C MET A 45 -23.59 6.44 1.20
N LYS A 46 -23.91 7.42 0.35
CA LYS A 46 -25.20 8.10 0.37
C LYS A 46 -26.36 7.15 0.08
N ASN A 47 -26.23 6.28 -0.91
CA ASN A 47 -27.26 5.31 -1.27
C ASN A 47 -27.51 4.28 -0.17
N ASN A 48 -26.54 4.08 0.74
CA ASN A 48 -26.67 3.18 1.89
C ASN A 48 -26.95 3.92 3.22
N GLY A 49 -27.34 5.19 3.17
CA GLY A 49 -27.80 5.94 4.34
C GLY A 49 -26.70 6.33 5.31
N VAL A 50 -25.44 6.38 4.88
CA VAL A 50 -24.33 6.87 5.69
C VAL A 50 -24.49 8.39 5.87
N ASP A 51 -24.35 8.88 7.10
CA ASP A 51 -24.48 10.30 7.38
C ASP A 51 -23.31 11.13 6.82
N ASP A 52 -23.57 12.43 6.59
CA ASP A 52 -22.63 13.33 5.94
C ASP A 52 -21.30 13.48 6.71
N LYS A 53 -21.32 13.36 8.05
CA LYS A 53 -20.12 13.45 8.89
C LYS A 53 -19.22 12.24 8.68
N ALA A 54 -19.81 11.05 8.67
CA ALA A 54 -19.08 9.81 8.37
C ALA A 54 -18.52 9.83 6.94
N ILE A 55 -19.31 10.28 5.95
CA ILE A 55 -18.86 10.44 4.57
C ILE A 55 -17.64 11.37 4.50
N ALA A 56 -17.68 12.52 5.16
CA ALA A 56 -16.56 13.45 5.18
C ALA A 56 -15.29 12.84 5.81
N SER A 57 -15.44 12.08 6.89
CA SER A 57 -14.34 11.37 7.55
C SER A 57 -13.70 10.32 6.63
N VAL A 58 -14.52 9.51 5.96
CA VAL A 58 -14.05 8.49 4.99
C VAL A 58 -13.34 9.13 3.82
N CYS A 59 -13.90 10.20 3.23
CA CYS A 59 -13.27 10.91 2.11
C CYS A 59 -11.90 11.48 2.49
N LYS A 60 -11.76 12.03 3.70
CA LYS A 60 -10.49 12.52 4.21
C LYS A 60 -9.46 11.40 4.33
N ILE A 61 -9.85 10.24 4.85
CA ILE A 61 -8.97 9.07 4.95
C ILE A 61 -8.51 8.62 3.56
N ILE A 62 -9.42 8.56 2.58
CA ILE A 62 -9.09 8.19 1.19
C ILE A 62 -7.98 9.09 0.64
N ASP A 63 -8.04 10.41 0.91
CA ASP A 63 -6.99 11.35 0.48
C ASP A 63 -5.63 11.10 1.15
N GLU A 64 -5.62 10.61 2.39
CA GLU A 64 -4.41 10.45 3.20
C GLU A 64 -3.75 9.06 3.07
N VAL A 65 -4.45 8.04 2.54
CA VAL A 65 -3.98 6.64 2.57
C VAL A 65 -2.96 6.32 1.49
N SER A 66 -3.11 6.90 0.29
CA SER A 66 -2.31 6.53 -0.88
C SER A 66 -0.80 6.68 -0.67
N PHE A 67 -0.03 5.69 -1.17
CA PHE A 67 1.43 5.75 -1.17
C PHE A 67 1.96 6.78 -2.17
N ALA A 68 2.79 7.69 -1.71
CA ALA A 68 3.37 8.78 -2.49
C ALA A 68 4.91 8.85 -2.37
N GLY A 69 5.59 7.71 -2.21
CA GLY A 69 7.02 7.69 -1.94
C GLY A 69 7.35 8.42 -0.64
N MET A 70 8.39 9.22 -0.65
CA MET A 70 8.78 10.07 0.50
C MET A 70 7.78 11.18 0.81
N ASP A 71 6.88 11.50 -0.12
CA ASP A 71 5.79 12.47 0.08
C ASP A 71 4.53 11.87 0.73
N SER A 72 4.59 10.58 1.14
CA SER A 72 3.47 9.93 1.82
C SER A 72 3.17 10.62 3.16
N VAL A 73 1.90 10.92 3.39
CA VAL A 73 1.45 11.55 4.63
C VAL A 73 1.10 10.52 5.70
N VAL A 74 1.27 10.88 6.96
CA VAL A 74 0.72 10.13 8.08
C VAL A 74 -0.73 10.55 8.28
N PRO A 75 -1.71 9.62 8.26
CA PRO A 75 -3.11 9.98 8.46
C PRO A 75 -3.37 10.68 9.79
N SER A 76 -4.26 11.65 9.75
CA SER A 76 -4.54 12.53 10.88
C SER A 76 -5.39 11.86 11.99
N THR A 77 -6.08 10.75 11.66
CA THR A 77 -6.95 10.02 12.60
C THR A 77 -6.46 8.60 12.81
N ILE A 78 -6.90 7.96 13.90
CA ILE A 78 -6.56 6.56 14.18
C ILE A 78 -7.20 5.64 13.13
N GLU A 79 -8.40 5.94 12.65
CA GLU A 79 -9.09 5.19 11.60
C GLU A 79 -8.26 5.22 10.31
N GLY A 80 -7.79 6.40 9.92
CA GLY A 80 -6.92 6.57 8.75
C GLY A 80 -5.60 5.80 8.89
N LYS A 81 -4.99 5.81 10.07
CA LYS A 81 -3.78 5.01 10.36
C LYS A 81 -4.04 3.52 10.22
N CYS A 82 -5.16 3.01 10.75
CA CYS A 82 -5.54 1.60 10.62
C CYS A 82 -5.74 1.19 9.16
N VAL A 83 -6.37 2.03 8.36
CA VAL A 83 -6.60 1.76 6.93
C VAL A 83 -5.29 1.79 6.15
N GLN A 84 -4.45 2.82 6.34
CA GLN A 84 -3.17 2.95 5.67
C GLN A 84 -2.22 1.80 6.02
N ASP A 85 -2.17 1.40 7.30
CA ASP A 85 -1.35 0.29 7.75
C ASP A 85 -1.83 -1.04 7.15
N SER A 86 -3.15 -1.25 7.06
CA SER A 86 -3.73 -2.43 6.42
C SER A 86 -3.37 -2.52 4.93
N ASP A 87 -3.44 -1.41 4.20
CA ASP A 87 -3.03 -1.34 2.78
C ASP A 87 -1.53 -1.65 2.62
N ARG A 88 -0.68 -1.06 3.46
CA ARG A 88 0.76 -1.33 3.46
C ARG A 88 1.08 -2.78 3.81
N LEU A 89 0.42 -3.36 4.80
CA LEU A 89 0.59 -4.76 5.17
C LEU A 89 0.18 -5.72 4.04
N ASP A 90 -0.85 -5.38 3.25
CA ASP A 90 -1.29 -6.19 2.11
C ASP A 90 -0.24 -6.22 0.97
N ALA A 91 0.60 -5.19 0.91
CA ALA A 91 1.66 -5.09 -0.08
C ALA A 91 2.95 -5.84 0.29
N ILE A 92 3.12 -6.36 1.52
CA ILE A 92 4.36 -6.98 2.01
C ILE A 92 4.17 -8.44 2.45
N GLY A 93 5.28 -9.13 2.69
CA GLY A 93 5.30 -10.53 3.06
C GLY A 93 5.06 -11.47 1.87
N ALA A 94 4.69 -12.72 2.15
CA ALA A 94 4.53 -13.76 1.11
C ALA A 94 3.50 -13.39 0.03
N ILE A 95 2.37 -12.78 0.42
CA ILE A 95 1.36 -12.29 -0.53
C ILE A 95 1.91 -11.11 -1.34
N GLY A 96 2.63 -10.17 -0.68
CA GLY A 96 3.29 -9.06 -1.35
C GLY A 96 4.30 -9.50 -2.40
N ILE A 97 5.12 -10.52 -2.13
CA ILE A 97 6.03 -11.15 -3.09
C ILE A 97 5.24 -11.63 -4.33
N ALA A 98 4.21 -12.46 -4.10
CA ALA A 98 3.40 -13.01 -5.19
C ALA A 98 2.75 -11.89 -6.05
N ARG A 99 2.21 -10.85 -5.41
CA ARG A 99 1.61 -9.69 -6.09
C ARG A 99 2.63 -8.90 -6.91
N ALA A 100 3.84 -8.69 -6.37
CA ALA A 100 4.89 -7.94 -7.08
C ALA A 100 5.27 -8.62 -8.40
N PHE A 101 5.44 -9.94 -8.40
CA PHE A 101 5.77 -10.69 -9.63
C PHE A 101 4.59 -10.83 -10.57
N ALA A 102 3.38 -11.07 -10.07
CA ALA A 102 2.17 -11.12 -10.89
C ALA A 102 1.93 -9.78 -11.62
N TYR A 103 2.03 -8.67 -10.90
CA TYR A 103 1.89 -7.33 -11.48
C TYR A 103 3.04 -7.01 -12.45
N GLY A 104 4.28 -7.31 -12.07
CA GLY A 104 5.45 -7.13 -12.95
C GLY A 104 5.29 -7.89 -14.26
N GLY A 105 4.89 -9.16 -14.19
CA GLY A 105 4.62 -9.99 -15.36
C GLY A 105 3.50 -9.43 -16.24
N SER A 106 2.40 -8.95 -15.65
CA SER A 106 1.30 -8.31 -16.40
C SER A 106 1.70 -7.04 -17.14
N LYS A 107 2.78 -6.39 -16.69
CA LYS A 107 3.36 -5.18 -17.32
C LYS A 107 4.58 -5.46 -18.19
N GLY A 108 4.94 -6.73 -18.40
CA GLY A 108 6.12 -7.12 -19.17
C GLY A 108 7.45 -6.69 -18.54
N ARG A 109 7.50 -6.51 -17.22
CA ARG A 109 8.72 -6.16 -16.50
C ARG A 109 9.64 -7.35 -16.38
N LYS A 110 10.96 -7.10 -16.47
CA LYS A 110 11.96 -8.11 -16.12
C LYS A 110 11.80 -8.49 -14.64
N ILE A 111 12.04 -9.75 -14.33
CA ILE A 111 12.08 -10.22 -12.94
C ILE A 111 13.25 -9.54 -12.22
N TYR A 112 14.46 -9.67 -12.80
CA TYR A 112 15.69 -9.08 -12.31
C TYR A 112 16.62 -8.75 -13.47
N ASP A 113 17.48 -7.75 -13.30
CA ASP A 113 18.55 -7.39 -14.21
C ASP A 113 19.66 -6.69 -13.40
N PRO A 114 20.86 -7.29 -13.24
CA PRO A 114 21.93 -6.72 -12.42
C PRO A 114 22.45 -5.38 -12.93
N GLU A 115 22.25 -5.06 -14.22
CA GLU A 115 22.65 -3.77 -14.80
C GLU A 115 21.66 -2.63 -14.45
N ILE A 116 20.45 -2.97 -14.03
CA ILE A 116 19.42 -1.99 -13.64
C ILE A 116 19.43 -1.81 -12.12
N LYS A 117 20.09 -0.75 -11.65
CA LYS A 117 20.12 -0.43 -10.22
C LYS A 117 18.79 0.14 -9.75
N HIS A 118 18.37 -0.26 -8.54
CA HIS A 118 17.23 0.34 -7.90
C HIS A 118 17.50 1.80 -7.49
N MET A 119 16.46 2.61 -7.48
CA MET A 119 16.51 3.99 -7.01
C MET A 119 16.16 4.06 -5.51
N THR A 120 16.76 4.99 -4.80
CA THR A 120 16.47 5.23 -3.37
C THR A 120 15.88 6.63 -3.18
N ASN A 121 15.10 6.81 -2.11
CA ASN A 121 14.54 8.10 -1.70
C ASN A 121 13.69 8.78 -2.79
N MET A 122 12.93 8.01 -3.56
CA MET A 122 12.05 8.56 -4.59
C MET A 122 10.91 9.37 -3.99
N ASN A 123 10.69 10.58 -4.52
CA ASN A 123 9.49 11.36 -4.28
C ASN A 123 8.32 10.82 -5.13
N LYS A 124 7.13 11.43 -4.99
CA LYS A 124 5.93 11.01 -5.73
C LYS A 124 6.14 11.05 -7.26
N ALA A 125 6.78 12.11 -7.77
CA ALA A 125 7.01 12.28 -9.20
C ALA A 125 8.00 11.22 -9.72
N ASP A 126 9.10 10.99 -9.02
CA ASP A 126 10.10 9.97 -9.38
C ASP A 126 9.46 8.59 -9.42
N TYR A 127 8.67 8.24 -8.40
CA TYR A 127 7.98 6.95 -8.32
C TYR A 127 6.98 6.74 -9.46
N GLN A 128 6.26 7.78 -9.87
CA GLN A 128 5.30 7.70 -10.97
C GLN A 128 5.97 7.65 -12.36
N GLN A 129 7.12 8.28 -12.52
CA GLN A 129 7.84 8.35 -13.79
C GLN A 129 8.85 7.21 -14.00
N ASN A 130 9.19 6.48 -12.94
CA ASN A 130 10.11 5.36 -13.07
C ASN A 130 9.45 4.18 -13.80
N HIS A 131 9.78 4.05 -15.10
CA HIS A 131 9.28 2.97 -15.95
C HIS A 131 10.32 1.85 -16.17
N ASN A 132 11.55 2.03 -15.70
CA ASN A 132 12.67 1.16 -16.01
C ASN A 132 13.17 0.39 -14.79
N PHE A 133 12.26 -0.21 -14.04
CA PHE A 133 12.62 -1.03 -12.89
C PHE A 133 12.18 -2.49 -13.04
N THR A 134 12.91 -3.38 -12.39
CA THR A 134 12.60 -4.82 -12.34
C THR A 134 11.64 -5.12 -11.19
N SER A 135 11.06 -6.33 -11.17
CA SER A 135 10.23 -6.75 -10.03
C SER A 135 11.05 -6.83 -8.74
N ILE A 136 12.32 -7.25 -8.80
CA ILE A 136 13.24 -7.26 -7.65
C ILE A 136 13.57 -5.83 -7.18
N ASN A 137 13.81 -4.88 -8.10
CA ASN A 137 14.07 -3.50 -7.69
C ASN A 137 12.90 -2.89 -6.89
N HIS A 138 11.67 -3.27 -7.23
CA HIS A 138 10.48 -2.80 -6.50
C HIS A 138 10.49 -3.13 -5.01
N PHE A 139 11.15 -4.21 -4.61
CA PHE A 139 11.33 -4.51 -3.17
C PHE A 139 12.14 -3.42 -2.49
N TYR A 140 13.27 -3.03 -3.05
CA TYR A 140 14.14 -2.00 -2.48
C TYR A 140 13.56 -0.59 -2.61
N GLU A 141 12.84 -0.33 -3.69
CA GLU A 141 12.27 0.97 -4.01
C GLU A 141 10.98 1.30 -3.23
N LYS A 142 10.25 0.27 -2.79
CA LYS A 142 9.00 0.45 -2.06
C LYS A 142 8.79 -0.55 -0.93
N LEU A 143 8.77 -1.86 -1.22
CA LEU A 143 8.16 -2.83 -0.31
C LEU A 143 8.90 -2.92 1.03
N LEU A 144 10.24 -2.93 1.01
CA LEU A 144 11.05 -2.97 2.22
C LEU A 144 10.98 -1.68 3.06
N LEU A 145 10.57 -0.55 2.45
CA LEU A 145 10.42 0.72 3.15
C LEU A 145 9.10 0.80 3.94
N LEU A 146 8.09 0.01 3.54
CA LEU A 146 6.75 0.11 4.10
C LEU A 146 6.67 -0.22 5.60
N LYS A 147 7.51 -1.13 6.09
CA LYS A 147 7.57 -1.47 7.53
C LYS A 147 7.83 -0.24 8.39
N ASP A 148 8.80 0.59 8.01
CA ASP A 148 9.19 1.79 8.77
C ASP A 148 8.16 2.93 8.65
N MET A 149 7.20 2.80 7.75
CA MET A 149 6.11 3.74 7.55
C MET A 149 4.80 3.30 8.25
N ILE A 150 4.77 2.16 8.93
CA ILE A 150 3.62 1.68 9.69
C ILE A 150 3.39 2.58 10.91
N ASN A 151 2.12 2.92 11.17
CA ASN A 151 1.73 3.90 12.18
C ASN A 151 1.39 3.26 13.53
N THR A 152 0.57 2.19 13.52
CA THR A 152 -0.01 1.59 14.73
C THR A 152 0.87 0.49 15.31
N GLU A 153 0.83 0.31 16.64
CA GLU A 153 1.63 -0.73 17.29
C GLU A 153 1.19 -2.15 16.92
N THR A 154 -0.10 -2.33 16.66
CA THR A 154 -0.66 -3.60 16.21
C THR A 154 -0.10 -3.97 14.83
N ALA A 155 -0.12 -3.04 13.88
CA ALA A 155 0.37 -3.29 12.52
C ALA A 155 1.90 -3.43 12.45
N LYS A 156 2.66 -2.72 13.30
CA LYS A 156 4.12 -2.89 13.40
C LYS A 156 4.52 -4.32 13.71
N LYS A 157 3.87 -4.95 14.68
CA LYS A 157 4.12 -6.37 15.03
C LYS A 157 3.84 -7.31 13.84
N MET A 158 2.78 -7.04 13.08
CA MET A 158 2.47 -7.80 11.87
C MET A 158 3.52 -7.57 10.77
N ALA A 159 4.00 -6.33 10.63
CA ALA A 159 4.98 -5.97 9.61
C ALA A 159 6.35 -6.59 9.85
N GLU A 160 6.78 -6.80 11.10
CA GLU A 160 8.06 -7.45 11.44
C GLU A 160 8.20 -8.82 10.78
N HIS A 161 7.21 -9.68 10.95
CA HIS A 161 7.22 -11.01 10.33
C HIS A 161 7.20 -10.93 8.80
N ARG A 162 6.34 -10.07 8.22
CA ARG A 162 6.22 -9.93 6.77
C ARG A 162 7.48 -9.37 6.14
N GLN A 163 8.17 -8.46 6.81
CA GLN A 163 9.46 -7.93 6.40
C GLN A 163 10.51 -9.04 6.35
N ALA A 164 10.64 -9.83 7.43
CA ALA A 164 11.59 -10.94 7.50
C ALA A 164 11.39 -11.95 6.36
N VAL A 165 10.15 -12.28 6.01
CA VAL A 165 9.83 -13.17 4.87
C VAL A 165 10.34 -12.59 3.54
N MET A 166 10.22 -11.29 3.32
CA MET A 166 10.71 -10.67 2.09
C MET A 166 12.24 -10.61 2.04
N GLU A 167 12.88 -10.31 3.16
CA GLU A 167 14.35 -10.25 3.26
C GLU A 167 14.97 -11.63 3.02
N GLU A 168 14.42 -12.69 3.62
CA GLU A 168 14.85 -14.08 3.39
C GLU A 168 14.66 -14.48 1.92
N TYR A 169 13.49 -14.18 1.34
CA TYR A 169 13.23 -14.44 -0.08
C TYR A 169 14.25 -13.76 -0.99
N LEU A 170 14.63 -12.50 -0.73
CA LEU A 170 15.61 -11.79 -1.56
C LEU A 170 17.01 -12.39 -1.46
N VAL A 171 17.41 -12.81 -0.25
CA VAL A 171 18.69 -13.50 -0.04
C VAL A 171 18.73 -14.80 -0.86
N ASP A 172 17.68 -15.62 -0.78
CA ASP A 172 17.61 -16.88 -1.51
C ASP A 172 17.54 -16.64 -3.03
N PHE A 173 16.70 -15.72 -3.48
CA PHE A 173 16.57 -15.38 -4.90
C PHE A 173 17.90 -14.95 -5.52
N LEU A 174 18.66 -14.09 -4.85
CA LEU A 174 19.95 -13.61 -5.39
C LEU A 174 21.02 -14.72 -5.37
N ALA A 175 21.08 -15.55 -4.33
CA ALA A 175 21.99 -16.68 -4.29
C ALA A 175 21.69 -17.72 -5.39
N GLU A 176 20.41 -18.02 -5.64
CA GLU A 176 20.01 -18.89 -6.76
C GLU A 176 20.32 -18.27 -8.11
N TRP A 177 20.13 -16.97 -8.26
CA TRP A 177 20.46 -16.24 -9.50
C TRP A 177 21.96 -16.33 -9.85
N GLU A 178 22.83 -16.22 -8.86
CA GLU A 178 24.30 -16.36 -9.03
C GLU A 178 24.76 -17.83 -9.09
N GLY A 179 23.87 -18.80 -8.87
CA GLY A 179 24.20 -20.23 -8.88
C GLY A 179 24.92 -20.70 -7.62
N GLU A 180 24.75 -20.01 -6.50
CA GLU A 180 25.35 -20.32 -5.20
C GLU A 180 24.49 -21.29 -4.37
N LYS A 181 23.25 -21.52 -4.73
CA LYS A 181 22.28 -22.47 -4.16
C LYS A 181 21.64 -23.32 -5.22
#